data_91785f16cbd139cb743ae99261517e36
#
_entry.id   91785f16cbd139cb743ae99261517e36
#
_cell.length_a   1.000
_cell.length_b   1.000
_cell.length_c   1.000
_cell.angle_alpha   90.00
_cell.angle_beta   90.00
_cell.angle_gamma   90.00
#
_symmetry.space_group_name_H-M   'P 1'
#
loop_
_entity.id
_entity.type
_entity.pdbx_description
1 polymer ?
#
loop_
_entity_poly.entity_id
_entity_poly.type
_entity_poly.pdbx_seq_one_letter_code
_entity_poly.pdbx_strand_id
1 'polypeptide(L)'
;MKKVIICLLLCGVIAASTFAAPSRQAPAPRPSGGAPTVRLLTDATGVDDKSFNAAAWRGILEFYGDTWQNQRQRGGVYEVITAVTPDMYIPNLRQVTDEGYDLIVTTGFTFSDALETVASQNRNQKYMIVDVDWVGGPNVLQAVYAEHEGSYLVGVATALKARADGITNPRFGFIGGVPGGTITKFEVGYVQGILSVFPNAQILDYYANDWGRPDLAKTQAQFWYDSGVYAIYSAAGGTGNGTIAQAKEYRLAGRNVWAIGVDSDQHEEGLYTATDSAVLTSMLKKVETSLLYALRAVQNNTFRGETITFDLADDGVGYSTTNPALTADIRNELERVKQQIINGQIRVAATYAEARRLPGFPQDLRAIDD
;
A
#
# COMPACT_ATOMS: atom_id res chain seq x y z
N MET A 1 89.97 -40.60 -13.53
CA MET A 1 88.70 -40.61 -12.70
C MET A 1 87.87 -39.44 -13.18
N LYS A 2 86.88 -39.71 -14.07
CA LYS A 2 85.98 -38.70 -14.66
C LYS A 2 84.65 -38.77 -13.93
N LYS A 3 84.20 -37.66 -13.28
CA LYS A 3 82.90 -37.56 -12.67
C LYS A 3 81.88 -37.06 -13.71
N VAL A 4 80.89 -37.89 -13.98
CA VAL A 4 79.76 -37.55 -14.85
C VAL A 4 78.69 -36.92 -13.95
N ILE A 5 78.30 -35.68 -14.25
CA ILE A 5 77.18 -34.98 -13.63
C ILE A 5 75.95 -35.19 -14.52
N ILE A 6 74.90 -35.83 -13.99
CA ILE A 6 73.61 -36.00 -14.64
C ILE A 6 72.72 -34.86 -14.16
N CYS A 7 72.34 -33.96 -15.04
CA CYS A 7 71.30 -32.96 -14.81
C CYS A 7 69.91 -33.58 -15.08
N LEU A 8 69.12 -33.75 -14.06
CA LEU A 8 67.69 -34.06 -14.21
C LEU A 8 66.88 -32.77 -14.41
N LEU A 9 66.34 -32.67 -15.61
CA LEU A 9 65.32 -31.65 -15.93
C LEU A 9 63.94 -32.11 -15.44
N LEU A 10 63.44 -31.47 -14.39
CA LEU A 10 62.05 -31.62 -13.94
C LEU A 10 61.16 -30.73 -14.79
N CYS A 11 60.42 -31.29 -15.76
CA CYS A 11 59.31 -30.63 -16.44
C CYS A 11 58.11 -30.55 -15.49
N GLY A 12 57.86 -29.41 -14.85
CA GLY A 12 56.63 -29.17 -14.10
C GLY A 12 55.47 -28.92 -15.06
N VAL A 13 54.54 -29.85 -15.13
CA VAL A 13 53.23 -29.66 -15.79
C VAL A 13 52.32 -28.87 -14.84
N ILE A 14 52.13 -27.59 -15.16
CA ILE A 14 51.12 -26.78 -14.47
C ILE A 14 49.76 -27.17 -15.06
N ALA A 15 49.02 -27.99 -14.33
CA ALA A 15 47.61 -28.24 -14.63
C ALA A 15 46.79 -26.97 -14.25
N ALA A 16 46.43 -26.18 -15.24
CA ALA A 16 45.46 -25.08 -15.06
C ALA A 16 44.08 -25.70 -14.85
N SER A 17 43.67 -25.81 -13.58
CA SER A 17 42.27 -26.12 -13.24
C SER A 17 41.39 -24.93 -13.59
N THR A 18 40.72 -24.99 -14.73
CA THR A 18 39.60 -24.08 -15.07
C THR A 18 38.47 -24.36 -14.11
N PHE A 19 38.29 -23.50 -13.13
CA PHE A 19 37.04 -23.45 -12.37
C PHE A 19 35.94 -22.99 -13.33
N ALA A 20 35.19 -23.93 -13.90
CA ALA A 20 33.93 -23.64 -14.54
C ALA A 20 32.98 -23.15 -13.46
N ALA A 21 32.54 -21.89 -13.54
CA ALA A 21 31.44 -21.40 -12.73
C ALA A 21 30.24 -22.34 -12.94
N PRO A 22 29.49 -22.69 -11.88
CA PRO A 22 28.30 -23.52 -12.03
C PRO A 22 27.34 -22.82 -13.00
N SER A 23 27.12 -23.45 -14.17
CA SER A 23 26.10 -23.01 -15.09
C SER A 23 24.76 -23.13 -14.38
N ARG A 24 24.12 -21.97 -14.05
CA ARG A 24 22.73 -21.96 -13.58
C ARG A 24 21.89 -22.62 -14.67
N GLN A 25 21.37 -23.81 -14.36
CA GLN A 25 20.34 -24.41 -15.19
C GLN A 25 19.13 -23.49 -15.15
N ALA A 26 18.72 -23.03 -16.34
CA ALA A 26 17.42 -22.35 -16.46
C ALA A 26 16.33 -23.24 -15.86
N PRO A 27 15.36 -22.71 -15.13
CA PRO A 27 14.26 -23.50 -14.60
C PRO A 27 13.61 -24.29 -15.73
N ALA A 28 13.33 -25.59 -15.48
CA ALA A 28 12.66 -26.43 -16.48
C ALA A 28 11.31 -25.79 -16.88
N PRO A 29 10.93 -25.81 -18.19
CA PRO A 29 9.63 -25.33 -18.60
C PRO A 29 8.53 -26.05 -17.83
N ARG A 30 7.68 -25.29 -17.12
CA ARG A 30 6.55 -25.85 -16.37
C ARG A 30 5.44 -26.25 -17.33
N PRO A 31 4.64 -27.29 -16.99
CA PRO A 31 3.48 -27.64 -17.79
C PRO A 31 2.54 -26.43 -17.93
N SER A 32 2.14 -26.10 -19.14
CA SER A 32 1.13 -25.08 -19.42
C SER A 32 -0.19 -25.48 -18.75
N GLY A 33 -0.69 -24.67 -17.81
CA GLY A 33 -1.97 -24.88 -17.12
C GLY A 33 -1.89 -25.00 -15.60
N GLY A 34 -0.70 -24.92 -14.99
CA GLY A 34 -0.53 -24.79 -13.52
C GLY A 34 -0.78 -23.35 -13.03
N ALA A 35 -1.07 -23.18 -11.73
CA ALA A 35 -1.09 -21.86 -11.13
C ALA A 35 0.28 -21.18 -11.32
N PRO A 36 0.33 -19.87 -11.67
CA PRO A 36 1.58 -19.15 -11.84
C PRO A 36 2.32 -19.06 -10.51
N THR A 37 3.63 -18.87 -10.55
CA THR A 37 4.42 -18.56 -9.36
C THR A 37 4.59 -17.07 -9.20
N VAL A 38 4.59 -16.58 -7.96
CA VAL A 38 4.68 -15.15 -7.67
C VAL A 38 5.64 -14.85 -6.52
N ARG A 39 6.38 -13.77 -6.67
CA ARG A 39 7.21 -13.20 -5.61
C ARG A 39 6.74 -11.78 -5.32
N LEU A 40 6.39 -11.52 -4.05
CA LEU A 40 6.07 -10.18 -3.56
C LEU A 40 7.32 -9.55 -2.92
N LEU A 41 7.62 -8.31 -3.26
CA LEU A 41 8.62 -7.49 -2.61
C LEU A 41 7.93 -6.31 -1.92
N THR A 42 8.20 -6.15 -0.63
CA THR A 42 7.68 -5.05 0.19
C THR A 42 8.81 -4.22 0.75
N ASP A 43 8.49 -3.01 1.18
CA ASP A 43 9.38 -2.18 2.00
C ASP A 43 9.63 -2.79 3.40
N ALA A 44 10.29 -2.03 4.27
CA ALA A 44 10.68 -2.48 5.61
C ALA A 44 9.50 -2.83 6.54
N THR A 45 8.27 -2.38 6.24
CA THR A 45 7.10 -2.67 7.05
C THR A 45 6.59 -4.11 6.87
N GLY A 46 6.95 -4.75 5.76
CA GLY A 46 6.54 -6.12 5.48
C GLY A 46 5.02 -6.28 5.37
N VAL A 47 4.56 -7.52 5.36
CA VAL A 47 3.12 -7.85 5.21
C VAL A 47 2.32 -7.75 6.51
N ASP A 48 2.97 -7.45 7.64
CA ASP A 48 2.32 -7.31 8.95
C ASP A 48 1.88 -5.85 9.25
N ASP A 49 1.93 -4.96 8.26
CA ASP A 49 1.56 -3.54 8.37
C ASP A 49 0.08 -3.29 8.70
N LYS A 50 -0.77 -4.32 8.62
CA LYS A 50 -2.24 -4.26 8.80
C LYS A 50 -2.96 -3.36 7.80
N SER A 51 -2.31 -3.02 6.70
CA SER A 51 -2.75 -2.03 5.72
C SER A 51 -2.41 -2.49 4.29
N PHE A 52 -1.53 -1.80 3.61
CA PHE A 52 -1.22 -1.87 2.19
C PHE A 52 -0.53 -3.18 1.77
N ASN A 53 0.61 -3.50 2.40
CA ASN A 53 1.33 -4.73 2.07
C ASN A 53 0.56 -5.98 2.50
N ALA A 54 -0.17 -5.89 3.62
CA ALA A 54 -1.08 -6.95 4.07
C ALA A 54 -2.18 -7.22 3.04
N ALA A 55 -2.74 -6.17 2.40
CA ALA A 55 -3.74 -6.31 1.35
C ALA A 55 -3.17 -7.01 0.10
N ALA A 56 -1.97 -6.62 -0.34
CA ALA A 56 -1.29 -7.29 -1.45
C ALA A 56 -1.08 -8.79 -1.16
N TRP A 57 -0.60 -9.11 0.05
CA TRP A 57 -0.38 -10.50 0.44
C TRP A 57 -1.68 -11.31 0.52
N ARG A 58 -2.78 -10.72 1.04
CA ARG A 58 -4.10 -11.37 1.02
C ARG A 58 -4.56 -11.70 -0.41
N GLY A 59 -4.35 -10.80 -1.39
CA GLY A 59 -4.68 -11.07 -2.78
C GLY A 59 -3.93 -12.26 -3.36
N ILE A 60 -2.65 -12.44 -3.00
CA ILE A 60 -1.87 -13.62 -3.38
C ILE A 60 -2.46 -14.87 -2.70
N LEU A 61 -2.67 -14.85 -1.38
CA LEU A 61 -3.23 -15.99 -0.66
C LEU A 61 -4.60 -16.41 -1.23
N GLU A 62 -5.48 -15.45 -1.50
CA GLU A 62 -6.80 -15.69 -2.08
C GLU A 62 -6.71 -16.38 -3.44
N PHE A 63 -5.77 -15.97 -4.29
CA PHE A 63 -5.58 -16.59 -5.60
C PHE A 63 -5.29 -18.09 -5.49
N TYR A 64 -4.52 -18.52 -4.47
CA TYR A 64 -4.19 -19.92 -4.24
C TYR A 64 -5.19 -20.65 -3.34
N GLY A 65 -6.27 -19.99 -2.89
CA GLY A 65 -7.26 -20.55 -1.98
C GLY A 65 -6.72 -20.75 -0.56
N ASP A 66 -5.72 -19.99 -0.18
CA ASP A 66 -5.13 -19.97 1.15
C ASP A 66 -5.63 -18.77 1.96
N THR A 67 -5.46 -18.84 3.27
CA THR A 67 -5.77 -17.75 4.21
C THR A 67 -4.53 -17.37 5.00
N TRP A 68 -4.59 -16.24 5.70
CA TRP A 68 -3.50 -15.82 6.59
C TRP A 68 -3.10 -16.89 7.61
N GLN A 69 -4.08 -17.60 8.15
CA GLN A 69 -3.88 -18.64 9.16
C GLN A 69 -3.47 -20.00 8.55
N ASN A 70 -3.81 -20.24 7.28
CA ASN A 70 -3.59 -21.50 6.60
C ASN A 70 -2.83 -21.33 5.30
N GLN A 71 -1.62 -20.81 5.38
CA GLN A 71 -0.73 -20.62 4.23
C GLN A 71 -0.03 -21.94 3.90
N ARG A 72 -0.62 -22.73 2.99
CA ARG A 72 -0.16 -24.10 2.67
C ARG A 72 0.96 -24.16 1.63
N GLN A 73 1.00 -23.14 0.76
CA GLN A 73 1.91 -23.13 -0.39
C GLN A 73 2.89 -21.96 -0.26
N ARG A 74 3.99 -22.22 0.41
CA ARG A 74 5.14 -21.33 0.44
C ARG A 74 6.31 -22.01 -0.27
N GLY A 75 7.37 -21.31 -0.56
CA GLY A 75 8.58 -21.87 -1.17
C GLY A 75 8.38 -22.34 -2.60
N GLY A 76 8.81 -21.55 -3.57
CA GLY A 76 8.76 -21.89 -4.98
C GLY A 76 7.40 -21.70 -5.67
N VAL A 77 6.32 -21.42 -4.94
CA VAL A 77 5.01 -21.09 -5.53
C VAL A 77 4.65 -19.63 -5.27
N TYR A 78 4.56 -19.22 -4.03
CA TYR A 78 4.43 -17.83 -3.65
C TYR A 78 5.24 -17.52 -2.39
N GLU A 79 5.93 -16.41 -2.38
CA GLU A 79 6.75 -15.96 -1.26
C GLU A 79 6.80 -14.44 -1.20
N VAL A 80 7.20 -13.90 -0.03
CA VAL A 80 7.45 -12.47 0.17
C VAL A 80 8.90 -12.23 0.58
N ILE A 81 9.48 -11.13 0.07
CA ILE A 81 10.74 -10.57 0.54
C ILE A 81 10.46 -9.18 1.06
N THR A 82 10.85 -8.93 2.31
CA THR A 82 10.83 -7.60 2.90
C THR A 82 12.21 -6.97 2.74
N ALA A 83 12.27 -5.84 2.05
CA ALA A 83 13.49 -5.05 1.89
C ALA A 83 13.62 -4.09 3.06
N VAL A 84 14.54 -4.37 3.96
CA VAL A 84 14.72 -3.62 5.22
C VAL A 84 15.17 -2.17 4.96
N THR A 85 15.90 -1.94 3.85
CA THR A 85 16.39 -0.62 3.44
C THR A 85 16.28 -0.45 1.92
N PRO A 86 16.15 0.77 1.38
CA PRO A 86 15.97 1.00 -0.05
C PRO A 86 17.14 0.51 -0.93
N ASP A 87 18.37 0.44 -0.42
CA ASP A 87 19.51 -0.12 -1.14
C ASP A 87 19.38 -1.61 -1.44
N MET A 88 18.47 -2.31 -0.77
CA MET A 88 18.15 -3.71 -1.06
C MET A 88 17.16 -3.88 -2.23
N TYR A 89 16.49 -2.85 -2.72
CA TYR A 89 15.46 -2.97 -3.76
C TYR A 89 16.02 -3.57 -5.06
N ILE A 90 17.07 -2.98 -5.62
CA ILE A 90 17.70 -3.50 -6.86
C ILE A 90 18.30 -4.89 -6.66
N PRO A 91 19.11 -5.17 -5.63
CA PRO A 91 19.61 -6.52 -5.38
C PRO A 91 18.53 -7.59 -5.26
N ASN A 92 17.46 -7.31 -4.48
CA ASN A 92 16.36 -8.24 -4.31
C ASN A 92 15.59 -8.47 -5.62
N LEU A 93 15.30 -7.39 -6.39
CA LEU A 93 14.64 -7.50 -7.69
C LEU A 93 15.46 -8.35 -8.67
N ARG A 94 16.78 -8.15 -8.73
CA ARG A 94 17.67 -8.96 -9.60
C ARG A 94 17.66 -10.41 -9.17
N GLN A 95 17.77 -10.68 -7.87
CA GLN A 95 17.74 -12.03 -7.33
C GLN A 95 16.45 -12.77 -7.76
N VAL A 96 15.27 -12.18 -7.50
CA VAL A 96 14.00 -12.84 -7.82
C VAL A 96 13.74 -12.96 -9.32
N THR A 97 14.30 -12.03 -10.11
CA THR A 97 14.29 -12.14 -11.59
C THR A 97 15.09 -13.34 -12.04
N ASP A 98 16.28 -13.55 -11.47
CA ASP A 98 17.12 -14.72 -11.76
C ASP A 98 16.50 -16.04 -11.27
N GLU A 99 15.66 -16.01 -10.23
CA GLU A 99 14.92 -17.18 -9.73
C GLU A 99 13.80 -17.62 -10.68
N GLY A 100 13.33 -16.74 -11.58
CA GLY A 100 12.41 -17.07 -12.67
C GLY A 100 10.96 -17.29 -12.24
N TYR A 101 10.43 -16.49 -11.32
CA TYR A 101 8.99 -16.48 -11.01
C TYR A 101 8.16 -15.99 -12.19
N ASP A 102 6.94 -16.50 -12.36
CA ASP A 102 6.05 -16.11 -13.45
C ASP A 102 5.58 -14.65 -13.33
N LEU A 103 5.48 -14.13 -12.10
CA LEU A 103 5.17 -12.74 -11.78
C LEU A 103 6.00 -12.25 -10.59
N ILE A 104 6.58 -11.07 -10.72
CA ILE A 104 7.24 -10.36 -9.63
C ILE A 104 6.43 -9.10 -9.34
N VAL A 105 6.04 -8.92 -8.08
CA VAL A 105 5.21 -7.81 -7.62
C VAL A 105 5.99 -6.94 -6.65
N THR A 106 5.93 -5.62 -6.83
CA THR A 106 6.41 -4.64 -5.87
C THR A 106 5.26 -3.78 -5.36
N THR A 107 5.29 -3.45 -4.07
CA THR A 107 4.28 -2.58 -3.45
C THR A 107 4.86 -1.22 -3.12
N GLY A 108 4.21 -0.18 -3.65
CA GLY A 108 4.51 1.21 -3.35
C GLY A 108 5.49 1.90 -4.31
N PHE A 109 5.34 3.21 -4.40
CA PHE A 109 6.08 4.05 -5.33
C PHE A 109 7.59 4.14 -5.03
N THR A 110 8.02 3.81 -3.82
CA THR A 110 9.44 3.77 -3.45
C THR A 110 10.25 2.74 -4.24
N PHE A 111 9.57 1.75 -4.86
CA PHE A 111 10.21 0.76 -5.75
C PHE A 111 10.36 1.22 -7.20
N SER A 112 9.79 2.36 -7.60
CA SER A 112 9.67 2.75 -9.01
C SER A 112 11.00 2.75 -9.76
N ASP A 113 12.02 3.45 -9.26
CA ASP A 113 13.33 3.57 -9.91
C ASP A 113 14.06 2.23 -9.99
N ALA A 114 13.95 1.43 -8.92
CA ALA A 114 14.56 0.11 -8.87
C ALA A 114 13.88 -0.84 -9.88
N LEU A 115 12.55 -0.80 -9.96
CA LEU A 115 11.80 -1.62 -10.90
C LEU A 115 12.05 -1.19 -12.35
N GLU A 116 12.05 0.12 -12.66
CA GLU A 116 12.37 0.62 -13.98
C GLU A 116 13.75 0.11 -14.44
N THR A 117 14.75 0.21 -13.54
CA THR A 117 16.11 -0.27 -13.81
C THR A 117 16.14 -1.76 -14.15
N VAL A 118 15.47 -2.60 -13.37
CA VAL A 118 15.53 -4.06 -13.54
C VAL A 118 14.62 -4.53 -14.67
N ALA A 119 13.39 -4.03 -14.76
CA ALA A 119 12.42 -4.45 -15.77
C ALA A 119 12.85 -4.08 -17.20
N SER A 120 13.50 -2.91 -17.39
CA SER A 120 14.03 -2.50 -18.70
C SER A 120 15.11 -3.45 -19.23
N GLN A 121 15.87 -4.09 -18.35
CA GLN A 121 16.92 -5.06 -18.68
C GLN A 121 16.39 -6.50 -18.86
N ASN A 122 15.17 -6.79 -18.38
CA ASN A 122 14.58 -8.13 -18.31
C ASN A 122 13.20 -8.19 -18.95
N ARG A 123 13.10 -7.83 -20.24
CA ARG A 123 11.83 -7.62 -20.96
C ARG A 123 10.92 -8.84 -21.08
N ASN A 124 11.44 -10.04 -20.87
CA ASN A 124 10.66 -11.28 -20.87
C ASN A 124 10.07 -11.64 -19.50
N GLN A 125 10.56 -11.02 -18.43
CA GLN A 125 10.03 -11.19 -17.08
C GLN A 125 8.81 -10.28 -16.89
N LYS A 126 7.73 -10.83 -16.31
CA LYS A 126 6.53 -10.06 -15.99
C LYS A 126 6.66 -9.44 -14.60
N TYR A 127 6.37 -8.16 -14.52
CA TYR A 127 6.38 -7.39 -13.29
C TYR A 127 5.03 -6.70 -13.06
N MET A 128 4.71 -6.48 -11.81
CA MET A 128 3.62 -5.60 -11.38
C MET A 128 4.13 -4.63 -10.34
N ILE A 129 3.67 -3.39 -10.41
CA ILE A 129 3.89 -2.39 -9.37
C ILE A 129 2.55 -1.77 -8.96
N VAL A 130 2.38 -1.55 -7.66
CA VAL A 130 1.21 -0.88 -7.09
C VAL A 130 1.56 0.56 -6.74
N ASP A 131 0.64 1.51 -6.99
CA ASP A 131 0.75 2.95 -6.74
C ASP A 131 1.72 3.71 -7.67
N VAL A 132 1.93 3.20 -8.87
CA VAL A 132 2.82 3.80 -9.87
C VAL A 132 2.19 3.70 -11.25
N ASP A 133 2.30 4.74 -12.07
CA ASP A 133 1.86 4.79 -13.47
C ASP A 133 2.94 5.34 -14.43
N TRP A 134 4.15 5.62 -13.94
CA TRP A 134 5.23 6.24 -14.72
C TRP A 134 6.42 5.34 -15.06
N VAL A 135 6.50 4.11 -14.55
CA VAL A 135 7.57 3.15 -14.91
C VAL A 135 7.40 2.67 -16.35
N GLY A 136 6.18 2.31 -16.74
CA GLY A 136 5.88 1.87 -18.11
C GLY A 136 6.55 0.54 -18.51
N GLY A 137 6.53 0.26 -19.82
CA GLY A 137 7.15 -0.93 -20.41
C GLY A 137 6.16 -2.06 -20.71
N PRO A 138 6.48 -2.91 -21.73
CA PRO A 138 5.56 -3.96 -22.21
C PRO A 138 5.41 -5.13 -21.23
N ASN A 139 6.24 -5.18 -20.20
CA ASN A 139 6.33 -6.25 -19.21
C ASN A 139 6.01 -5.78 -17.78
N VAL A 140 5.54 -4.53 -17.60
CA VAL A 140 5.19 -3.97 -16.30
C VAL A 140 3.71 -3.61 -16.26
N LEU A 141 2.93 -4.29 -15.44
CA LEU A 141 1.56 -3.91 -15.12
C LEU A 141 1.60 -2.94 -13.95
N GLN A 142 0.98 -1.79 -14.10
CA GLN A 142 0.92 -0.72 -13.12
C GLN A 142 -0.51 -0.57 -12.61
N ALA A 143 -0.71 -0.71 -11.30
CA ALA A 143 -2.01 -0.56 -10.66
C ALA A 143 -2.05 0.72 -9.84
N VAL A 144 -2.93 1.65 -10.19
CA VAL A 144 -3.19 2.89 -9.47
C VAL A 144 -4.65 2.98 -9.06
N TYR A 145 -4.93 3.84 -8.09
CA TYR A 145 -6.25 3.91 -7.48
C TYR A 145 -6.76 5.36 -7.42
N ALA A 146 -8.08 5.49 -7.39
CA ALA A 146 -8.75 6.77 -7.16
C ALA A 146 -8.91 7.01 -5.64
N GLU A 147 -7.79 7.07 -4.93
CA GLU A 147 -7.74 7.22 -3.46
C GLU A 147 -8.52 8.46 -2.98
N HIS A 148 -8.54 9.53 -3.77
CA HIS A 148 -9.29 10.75 -3.48
C HIS A 148 -10.79 10.49 -3.36
N GLU A 149 -11.35 9.58 -4.16
CA GLU A 149 -12.77 9.24 -4.12
C GLU A 149 -13.15 8.50 -2.83
N GLY A 150 -12.39 7.43 -2.48
CA GLY A 150 -12.58 6.70 -1.24
C GLY A 150 -12.35 7.56 0.00
N SER A 151 -11.33 8.43 -0.05
CA SER A 151 -11.01 9.37 1.03
C SER A 151 -12.07 10.46 1.20
N TYR A 152 -12.71 10.90 0.11
CA TYR A 152 -13.87 11.78 0.20
C TYR A 152 -14.99 11.14 1.02
N LEU A 153 -15.30 9.87 0.76
CA LEU A 153 -16.35 9.15 1.50
C LEU A 153 -16.04 9.05 3.00
N VAL A 154 -14.80 8.70 3.38
CA VAL A 154 -14.45 8.65 4.81
C VAL A 154 -14.37 10.03 5.45
N GLY A 155 -14.07 11.07 4.68
CA GLY A 155 -14.19 12.47 5.12
C GLY A 155 -15.63 12.85 5.44
N VAL A 156 -16.59 12.52 4.55
CA VAL A 156 -18.03 12.71 4.76
C VAL A 156 -18.49 11.91 5.98
N ALA A 157 -18.10 10.62 6.09
CA ALA A 157 -18.44 9.76 7.22
C ALA A 157 -18.02 10.35 8.56
N THR A 158 -16.76 10.82 8.62
CA THR A 158 -16.17 11.43 9.81
C THR A 158 -16.91 12.70 10.24
N ALA A 159 -17.22 13.55 9.26
CA ALA A 159 -17.93 14.81 9.50
C ALA A 159 -19.41 14.57 9.92
N LEU A 160 -20.11 13.63 9.28
CA LEU A 160 -21.47 13.26 9.67
C LEU A 160 -21.52 12.66 11.08
N LYS A 161 -20.52 11.86 11.46
CA LYS A 161 -20.42 11.34 12.82
C LYS A 161 -20.18 12.46 13.84
N ALA A 162 -19.29 13.41 13.54
CA ALA A 162 -19.08 14.57 14.41
C ALA A 162 -20.37 15.38 14.59
N ARG A 163 -21.15 15.58 13.53
CA ARG A 163 -22.46 16.24 13.56
C ARG A 163 -23.47 15.47 14.44
N ALA A 164 -23.53 14.15 14.29
CA ALA A 164 -24.40 13.28 15.07
C ALA A 164 -24.03 13.29 16.57
N ASP A 165 -22.74 13.48 16.89
CA ASP A 165 -22.23 13.63 18.25
C ASP A 165 -22.39 15.05 18.82
N GLY A 166 -23.01 15.97 18.08
CA GLY A 166 -23.27 17.35 18.52
C GLY A 166 -22.07 18.27 18.50
N ILE A 167 -21.00 17.91 17.78
CA ILE A 167 -19.80 18.74 17.66
C ILE A 167 -20.09 19.87 16.65
N THR A 168 -20.01 21.11 17.10
CA THR A 168 -20.35 22.29 16.29
C THR A 168 -19.17 22.93 15.56
N ASN A 169 -17.96 22.83 16.16
CA ASN A 169 -16.72 23.34 15.58
C ASN A 169 -15.67 22.21 15.58
N PRO A 170 -15.84 21.22 14.71
CA PRO A 170 -14.96 20.07 14.72
C PRO A 170 -13.57 20.41 14.18
N ARG A 171 -12.56 19.75 14.79
CA ARG A 171 -11.18 19.74 14.32
C ARG A 171 -10.84 18.33 13.89
N PHE A 172 -10.18 18.21 12.75
CA PHE A 172 -9.80 16.92 12.17
C PHE A 172 -8.30 16.90 11.85
N GLY A 173 -7.70 15.72 11.90
CA GLY A 173 -6.30 15.52 11.55
C GLY A 173 -6.13 14.58 10.37
N PHE A 174 -5.07 14.80 9.61
CA PHE A 174 -4.56 13.88 8.60
C PHE A 174 -3.10 13.56 8.91
N ILE A 175 -2.74 12.28 8.97
CA ILE A 175 -1.35 11.83 9.09
C ILE A 175 -0.98 11.06 7.84
N GLY A 176 -0.05 11.62 7.05
CA GLY A 176 0.57 10.97 5.91
C GLY A 176 1.83 10.19 6.30
N GLY A 177 2.13 9.14 5.57
CA GLY A 177 3.40 8.43 5.66
C GLY A 177 4.53 9.20 4.98
N VAL A 178 5.03 8.68 3.86
CA VAL A 178 6.02 9.37 3.02
C VAL A 178 5.28 10.25 2.01
N PRO A 179 5.68 11.52 1.86
CA PRO A 179 5.08 12.44 0.89
C PRO A 179 5.16 11.94 -0.56
N GLY A 180 4.11 12.24 -1.34
CA GLY A 180 4.04 11.91 -2.78
C GLY A 180 2.61 12.03 -3.31
N GLY A 181 2.43 12.05 -4.62
CA GLY A 181 1.14 12.26 -5.28
C GLY A 181 0.05 11.27 -4.84
N THR A 182 0.40 10.02 -4.56
CA THR A 182 -0.52 9.02 -4.01
C THR A 182 -1.08 9.46 -2.65
N ILE A 183 -0.22 9.94 -1.73
CA ILE A 183 -0.66 10.35 -0.39
C ILE A 183 -1.42 11.69 -0.44
N THR A 184 -1.06 12.56 -1.37
CA THR A 184 -1.84 13.77 -1.67
C THR A 184 -3.30 13.46 -2.01
N LYS A 185 -3.57 12.42 -2.81
CA LYS A 185 -4.95 12.01 -3.14
C LYS A 185 -5.77 11.66 -1.90
N PHE A 186 -5.18 10.91 -0.95
CA PHE A 186 -5.85 10.58 0.31
C PHE A 186 -6.20 11.85 1.09
N GLU A 187 -5.26 12.76 1.23
CA GLU A 187 -5.46 13.99 2.01
C GLU A 187 -6.50 14.91 1.36
N VAL A 188 -6.32 15.27 0.09
CA VAL A 188 -7.23 16.20 -0.56
C VAL A 188 -8.66 15.65 -0.67
N GLY A 189 -8.82 14.34 -0.87
CA GLY A 189 -10.12 13.69 -0.84
C GLY A 189 -10.80 13.82 0.52
N TYR A 190 -10.08 13.46 1.59
CA TYR A 190 -10.58 13.54 2.97
C TYR A 190 -11.00 14.95 3.37
N VAL A 191 -10.16 15.94 3.08
CA VAL A 191 -10.43 17.35 3.37
C VAL A 191 -11.70 17.82 2.63
N GLN A 192 -11.84 17.51 1.34
CA GLN A 192 -13.02 17.87 0.56
C GLN A 192 -14.29 17.23 1.13
N GLY A 193 -14.22 15.96 1.51
CA GLY A 193 -15.33 15.25 2.15
C GLY A 193 -15.79 15.91 3.45
N ILE A 194 -14.85 16.30 4.32
CA ILE A 194 -15.15 17.04 5.56
C ILE A 194 -15.80 18.39 5.24
N LEU A 195 -15.20 19.16 4.35
CA LEU A 195 -15.67 20.53 4.01
C LEU A 195 -17.06 20.53 3.35
N SER A 196 -17.45 19.44 2.69
CA SER A 196 -18.81 19.27 2.15
C SER A 196 -19.90 19.25 3.25
N VAL A 197 -19.51 18.87 4.48
CA VAL A 197 -20.41 18.79 5.65
C VAL A 197 -20.21 19.96 6.61
N PHE A 198 -18.95 20.35 6.85
CA PHE A 198 -18.51 21.44 7.71
C PHE A 198 -17.60 22.41 6.93
N PRO A 199 -18.14 23.39 6.22
CA PRO A 199 -17.33 24.28 5.38
C PRO A 199 -16.24 25.09 6.12
N ASN A 200 -16.36 25.24 7.43
CA ASN A 200 -15.42 25.96 8.29
C ASN A 200 -14.65 25.05 9.25
N ALA A 201 -14.62 23.74 8.99
CA ALA A 201 -13.84 22.81 9.83
C ALA A 201 -12.35 23.16 9.82
N GLN A 202 -11.70 23.03 10.98
CA GLN A 202 -10.25 23.13 11.06
C GLN A 202 -9.62 21.78 10.74
N ILE A 203 -8.72 21.76 9.76
CA ILE A 203 -7.97 20.58 9.35
C ILE A 203 -6.49 20.79 9.71
N LEU A 204 -5.88 19.77 10.28
CA LEU A 204 -4.46 19.72 10.60
C LEU A 204 -3.82 18.59 9.83
N ASP A 205 -2.61 18.78 9.32
CA ASP A 205 -1.85 17.76 8.63
C ASP A 205 -0.46 17.54 9.26
N TYR A 206 0.04 16.32 9.11
CA TYR A 206 1.38 15.92 9.53
C TYR A 206 1.86 14.78 8.66
N TYR A 207 3.14 14.80 8.26
CA TYR A 207 3.77 13.70 7.54
C TYR A 207 4.91 13.11 8.37
N ALA A 208 4.83 11.80 8.62
CA ALA A 208 5.83 11.08 9.42
C ALA A 208 7.15 10.88 8.68
N ASN A 209 7.15 10.97 7.34
CA ASN A 209 8.26 10.64 6.45
C ASN A 209 8.79 9.20 6.62
N ASP A 210 7.92 8.30 7.07
CA ASP A 210 8.26 6.91 7.33
C ASP A 210 6.99 6.04 7.34
N TRP A 211 7.09 4.80 6.85
CA TRP A 211 5.98 3.86 6.82
C TRP A 211 5.93 2.94 8.05
N GLY A 212 7.04 2.80 8.79
CA GLY A 212 7.24 1.84 9.87
C GLY A 212 7.45 2.45 11.26
N ARG A 213 7.02 3.71 11.51
CA ARG A 213 7.21 4.44 12.78
C ARG A 213 5.88 4.75 13.50
N PRO A 214 5.18 3.74 14.04
CA PRO A 214 3.92 3.97 14.76
C PRO A 214 4.09 4.87 15.99
N ASP A 215 5.27 4.95 16.57
CA ASP A 215 5.59 5.86 17.68
C ASP A 215 5.42 7.34 17.29
N LEU A 216 5.78 7.73 16.06
CA LEU A 216 5.60 9.10 15.56
C LEU A 216 4.12 9.45 15.44
N ALA A 217 3.33 8.59 14.80
CA ALA A 217 1.90 8.81 14.65
C ALA A 217 1.16 8.78 16.00
N LYS A 218 1.56 7.91 16.93
CA LYS A 218 0.99 7.85 18.28
C LYS A 218 1.22 9.16 19.05
N THR A 219 2.44 9.66 19.02
CA THR A 219 2.80 10.94 19.68
C THR A 219 2.03 12.12 19.08
N GLN A 220 1.96 12.18 17.75
CA GLN A 220 1.20 13.24 17.06
C GLN A 220 -0.30 13.16 17.34
N ALA A 221 -0.86 11.94 17.34
CA ALA A 221 -2.27 11.71 17.66
C ALA A 221 -2.58 12.10 19.11
N GLN A 222 -1.70 11.77 20.06
CA GLN A 222 -1.84 12.20 21.45
C GLN A 222 -1.95 13.71 21.54
N PHE A 223 -0.99 14.42 20.98
CA PHE A 223 -0.96 15.89 20.99
C PHE A 223 -2.24 16.49 20.38
N TRP A 224 -2.71 15.96 19.27
CA TRP A 224 -3.89 16.47 18.59
C TRP A 224 -5.19 16.16 19.34
N TYR A 225 -5.38 14.94 19.83
CA TYR A 225 -6.54 14.60 20.64
C TYR A 225 -6.59 15.43 21.93
N ASP A 226 -5.45 15.70 22.58
CA ASP A 226 -5.38 16.55 23.75
C ASP A 226 -5.74 18.01 23.44
N SER A 227 -5.46 18.45 22.22
CA SER A 227 -5.85 19.78 21.74
C SER A 227 -7.29 19.88 21.21
N GLY A 228 -8.09 18.77 21.30
CA GLY A 228 -9.50 18.74 20.90
C GLY A 228 -9.76 18.32 19.45
N VAL A 229 -8.80 17.67 18.77
CA VAL A 229 -9.06 17.03 17.47
C VAL A 229 -10.02 15.86 17.71
N TYR A 230 -11.09 15.81 16.92
CA TYR A 230 -12.15 14.80 17.05
C TYR A 230 -11.79 13.48 16.40
N ALA A 231 -11.24 13.54 15.20
CA ALA A 231 -10.85 12.33 14.46
C ALA A 231 -9.58 12.57 13.64
N ILE A 232 -8.78 11.51 13.49
CA ILE A 232 -7.53 11.52 12.73
C ILE A 232 -7.56 10.41 11.69
N TYR A 233 -7.36 10.77 10.43
CA TYR A 233 -7.16 9.84 9.34
C TYR A 233 -5.66 9.63 9.09
N SER A 234 -5.23 8.38 9.02
CA SER A 234 -3.81 8.07 8.82
C SER A 234 -3.60 7.24 7.55
N ALA A 235 -3.17 7.90 6.46
CA ALA A 235 -2.71 7.25 5.23
C ALA A 235 -1.18 7.05 5.33
N ALA A 236 -0.73 6.12 6.16
CA ALA A 236 0.65 6.02 6.61
C ALA A 236 1.17 4.57 6.82
N GLY A 237 0.50 3.56 6.24
CA GLY A 237 0.89 2.17 6.39
C GLY A 237 1.01 1.75 7.85
N GLY A 238 2.09 1.04 8.20
CA GLY A 238 2.39 0.60 9.58
C GLY A 238 2.52 1.74 10.58
N THR A 239 2.98 2.93 10.15
CA THR A 239 3.03 4.14 10.99
C THR A 239 1.64 4.53 11.48
N GLY A 240 0.59 4.39 10.66
CA GLY A 240 -0.80 4.69 11.00
C GLY A 240 -1.36 3.89 12.19
N ASN A 241 -0.83 2.71 12.46
CA ASN A 241 -1.22 1.89 13.62
C ASN A 241 -1.00 2.62 14.95
N GLY A 242 -0.08 3.59 15.00
CA GLY A 242 0.13 4.44 16.17
C GLY A 242 -1.07 5.33 16.49
N THR A 243 -1.72 5.89 15.47
CA THR A 243 -2.96 6.67 15.63
C THR A 243 -4.09 5.80 16.19
N ILE A 244 -4.25 4.59 15.66
CA ILE A 244 -5.25 3.64 16.14
C ILE A 244 -4.98 3.28 17.61
N ALA A 245 -3.73 2.99 17.96
CA ALA A 245 -3.34 2.68 19.33
C ALA A 245 -3.68 3.82 20.30
N GLN A 246 -3.39 5.07 19.92
CA GLN A 246 -3.71 6.23 20.77
C GLN A 246 -5.21 6.46 20.89
N ALA A 247 -5.97 6.30 19.80
CA ALA A 247 -7.42 6.40 19.83
C ALA A 247 -8.04 5.34 20.76
N LYS A 248 -7.55 4.09 20.74
CA LYS A 248 -7.97 3.01 21.64
C LYS A 248 -7.80 3.40 23.12
N GLU A 249 -6.61 3.88 23.49
CA GLU A 249 -6.33 4.29 24.87
C GLU A 249 -7.31 5.37 25.31
N TYR A 250 -7.61 6.33 24.44
CA TYR A 250 -8.50 7.44 24.77
C TYR A 250 -9.97 7.03 24.80
N ARG A 251 -10.40 6.15 23.89
CA ARG A 251 -11.76 5.57 23.92
C ARG A 251 -11.98 4.75 25.19
N LEU A 252 -10.99 3.94 25.59
CA LEU A 252 -11.04 3.20 26.84
C LEU A 252 -11.13 4.12 28.08
N ALA A 253 -10.50 5.30 28.02
CA ALA A 253 -10.60 6.35 29.05
C ALA A 253 -11.90 7.18 28.93
N GLY A 254 -12.86 6.81 28.08
CA GLY A 254 -14.15 7.49 27.93
C GLY A 254 -14.13 8.76 27.06
N ARG A 255 -13.03 9.05 26.36
CA ARG A 255 -12.96 10.21 25.45
C ARG A 255 -13.62 9.89 24.11
N ASN A 256 -14.36 10.85 23.56
CA ASN A 256 -15.02 10.70 22.26
C ASN A 256 -14.09 11.14 21.12
N VAL A 257 -13.14 10.28 20.76
CA VAL A 257 -12.19 10.47 19.66
C VAL A 257 -12.21 9.27 18.73
N TRP A 258 -11.82 9.47 17.46
CA TRP A 258 -11.85 8.42 16.44
C TRP A 258 -10.57 8.37 15.63
N ALA A 259 -10.15 7.17 15.25
CA ALA A 259 -9.22 6.94 14.16
C ALA A 259 -9.98 6.56 12.89
N ILE A 260 -9.46 6.97 11.74
CA ILE A 260 -9.90 6.50 10.42
C ILE A 260 -8.77 5.65 9.86
N GLY A 261 -9.08 4.41 9.51
CA GLY A 261 -8.14 3.45 8.94
C GLY A 261 -7.93 3.64 7.44
N VAL A 262 -6.98 2.89 6.89
CA VAL A 262 -6.60 2.98 5.47
C VAL A 262 -6.31 1.60 4.87
N ASP A 263 -6.51 1.48 3.56
CA ASP A 263 -6.29 0.32 2.69
C ASP A 263 -7.14 -0.90 3.06
N SER A 264 -7.01 -1.38 4.28
CA SER A 264 -7.73 -2.53 4.84
C SER A 264 -8.78 -2.08 5.84
N ASP A 265 -9.77 -2.94 6.12
CA ASP A 265 -10.65 -2.72 7.25
C ASP A 265 -9.91 -2.95 8.57
N GLN A 266 -9.53 -1.86 9.21
CA GLN A 266 -8.77 -1.85 10.47
C GLN A 266 -9.68 -1.80 11.71
N HIS A 267 -10.93 -2.25 11.60
CA HIS A 267 -11.86 -2.28 12.73
C HIS A 267 -11.32 -3.10 13.91
N GLU A 268 -10.76 -4.28 13.63
CA GLU A 268 -10.24 -5.19 14.66
C GLU A 268 -9.03 -4.58 15.39
N GLU A 269 -8.15 -3.89 14.69
CA GLU A 269 -7.00 -3.19 15.26
C GLU A 269 -7.44 -2.11 16.26
N GLY A 270 -8.61 -1.53 16.03
CA GLY A 270 -9.22 -0.50 16.87
C GLY A 270 -9.97 -1.01 18.10
N LEU A 271 -10.19 -2.31 18.26
CA LEU A 271 -10.98 -2.85 19.38
C LEU A 271 -10.37 -2.50 20.73
N TYR A 272 -11.14 -1.78 21.58
CA TYR A 272 -10.80 -1.45 22.97
C TYR A 272 -11.70 -2.16 23.98
N THR A 273 -12.82 -2.74 23.52
CA THR A 273 -13.62 -3.76 24.22
C THR A 273 -13.80 -4.98 23.31
N ALA A 274 -14.61 -5.95 23.71
CA ALA A 274 -14.90 -7.12 22.88
C ALA A 274 -15.63 -6.76 21.56
N THR A 275 -16.32 -5.62 21.51
CA THR A 275 -17.20 -5.21 20.40
C THR A 275 -16.98 -3.79 19.92
N ASP A 276 -16.37 -2.92 20.73
CA ASP A 276 -16.25 -1.51 20.42
C ASP A 276 -14.87 -1.18 19.88
N SER A 277 -14.84 -0.52 18.74
CA SER A 277 -13.61 -0.10 18.08
C SER A 277 -13.45 1.42 18.09
N ALA A 278 -12.22 1.87 18.26
CA ALA A 278 -11.80 3.26 18.09
C ALA A 278 -11.64 3.64 16.60
N VAL A 279 -11.65 2.68 15.68
CA VAL A 279 -11.67 2.92 14.23
C VAL A 279 -13.11 3.09 13.79
N LEU A 280 -13.50 4.30 13.41
CA LEU A 280 -14.85 4.62 12.96
C LEU A 280 -15.17 3.94 11.62
N THR A 281 -14.27 4.05 10.70
CA THR A 281 -14.29 3.44 9.36
C THR A 281 -12.86 3.36 8.84
N SER A 282 -12.64 2.65 7.74
CA SER A 282 -11.38 2.65 7.00
C SER A 282 -11.65 3.01 5.54
N MET A 283 -10.82 3.84 4.95
CA MET A 283 -10.80 3.98 3.50
C MET A 283 -10.23 2.68 2.92
N LEU A 284 -11.03 1.97 2.15
CA LEU A 284 -10.64 0.70 1.54
C LEU A 284 -9.98 0.94 0.20
N LYS A 285 -8.82 0.35 0.02
CA LYS A 285 -8.08 0.30 -1.24
C LYS A 285 -7.82 -1.17 -1.56
N LYS A 286 -8.55 -1.70 -2.51
CA LYS A 286 -8.59 -3.14 -2.78
C LYS A 286 -7.38 -3.61 -3.58
N VAL A 287 -6.21 -3.53 -2.98
CA VAL A 287 -4.94 -3.97 -3.57
C VAL A 287 -5.02 -5.46 -3.95
N GLU A 288 -5.71 -6.28 -3.15
CA GLU A 288 -5.99 -7.68 -3.45
C GLU A 288 -6.64 -7.88 -4.82
N THR A 289 -7.55 -7.01 -5.23
CA THR A 289 -8.23 -7.11 -6.53
C THR A 289 -7.23 -6.95 -7.69
N SER A 290 -6.31 -6.01 -7.58
CA SER A 290 -5.28 -5.81 -8.61
C SER A 290 -4.29 -6.98 -8.70
N LEU A 291 -3.95 -7.60 -7.56
CA LEU A 291 -3.13 -8.82 -7.52
C LEU A 291 -3.84 -9.99 -8.19
N LEU A 292 -5.14 -10.19 -7.88
CA LEU A 292 -5.96 -11.22 -8.50
C LEU A 292 -6.06 -11.01 -10.02
N TYR A 293 -6.23 -9.76 -10.47
CA TYR A 293 -6.22 -9.42 -11.90
C TYR A 293 -4.90 -9.83 -12.55
N ALA A 294 -3.76 -9.42 -11.98
CA ALA A 294 -2.44 -9.70 -12.53
C ALA A 294 -2.15 -11.20 -12.59
N LEU A 295 -2.42 -11.95 -11.52
CA LEU A 295 -2.20 -13.38 -11.44
C LEU A 295 -3.08 -14.16 -12.45
N ARG A 296 -4.36 -13.75 -12.60
CA ARG A 296 -5.27 -14.33 -13.60
C ARG A 296 -4.80 -14.00 -15.02
N ALA A 297 -4.29 -12.79 -15.26
CA ALA A 297 -3.75 -12.42 -16.56
C ALA A 297 -2.51 -13.27 -16.92
N VAL A 298 -1.62 -13.55 -15.96
CA VAL A 298 -0.49 -14.47 -16.15
C VAL A 298 -0.98 -15.88 -16.42
N GLN A 299 -1.91 -16.40 -15.62
CA GLN A 299 -2.47 -17.76 -15.76
C GLN A 299 -3.12 -17.98 -17.13
N ASN A 300 -3.82 -16.97 -17.63
CA ASN A 300 -4.56 -17.04 -18.89
C ASN A 300 -3.72 -16.61 -20.12
N ASN A 301 -2.43 -16.31 -19.94
CA ASN A 301 -1.54 -15.78 -20.97
C ASN A 301 -2.05 -14.49 -21.64
N THR A 302 -2.75 -13.65 -20.90
CA THR A 302 -3.26 -12.33 -21.32
C THR A 302 -2.51 -11.16 -20.70
N PHE A 303 -1.47 -11.44 -19.92
CA PHE A 303 -0.66 -10.40 -19.26
C PHE A 303 -0.02 -9.46 -20.29
N ARG A 304 -0.12 -8.16 -20.02
CA ARG A 304 0.55 -7.07 -20.76
C ARG A 304 0.99 -5.99 -19.80
N GLY A 305 2.00 -5.24 -20.24
CA GLY A 305 2.37 -4.00 -19.59
C GLY A 305 1.32 -2.93 -19.91
N GLU A 306 0.58 -2.52 -18.92
CA GLU A 306 -0.48 -1.51 -19.00
C GLU A 306 -0.65 -0.83 -17.65
N THR A 307 -1.26 0.34 -17.64
CA THR A 307 -1.70 1.00 -16.42
C THR A 307 -3.20 0.81 -16.27
N ILE A 308 -3.61 0.33 -15.09
CA ILE A 308 -5.02 0.15 -14.72
C ILE A 308 -5.32 1.04 -13.52
N THR A 309 -6.38 1.84 -13.62
CA THR A 309 -6.90 2.63 -12.51
C THR A 309 -8.10 1.91 -11.92
N PHE A 310 -8.11 1.74 -10.61
CA PHE A 310 -9.19 1.16 -9.81
C PHE A 310 -9.89 2.29 -9.05
N ASP A 311 -11.19 2.46 -9.25
CA ASP A 311 -11.99 3.56 -8.70
C ASP A 311 -13.23 3.07 -7.92
N LEU A 312 -14.15 3.97 -7.57
CA LEU A 312 -15.42 3.63 -6.92
C LEU A 312 -16.37 2.83 -7.82
N ALA A 313 -16.30 3.02 -9.13
CA ALA A 313 -17.24 2.39 -10.07
C ALA A 313 -16.94 0.90 -10.24
N ASP A 314 -15.68 0.50 -10.15
CA ASP A 314 -15.24 -0.91 -10.21
C ASP A 314 -14.98 -1.52 -8.83
N ASP A 315 -15.38 -0.80 -7.75
CA ASP A 315 -15.18 -1.22 -6.36
C ASP A 315 -13.69 -1.34 -5.97
N GLY A 316 -12.81 -0.62 -6.68
CA GLY A 316 -11.37 -0.59 -6.40
C GLY A 316 -10.99 0.20 -5.15
N VAL A 317 -11.82 1.18 -4.79
CA VAL A 317 -11.75 1.96 -3.55
C VAL A 317 -13.13 2.03 -2.89
N GLY A 318 -13.17 2.34 -1.59
CA GLY A 318 -14.43 2.42 -0.86
C GLY A 318 -14.24 2.80 0.60
N TYR A 319 -15.18 2.36 1.44
CA TYR A 319 -15.11 2.57 2.89
C TYR A 319 -15.65 1.35 3.65
N SER A 320 -15.15 1.12 4.87
CA SER A 320 -15.62 0.03 5.75
C SER A 320 -16.92 0.42 6.45
N THR A 321 -17.85 -0.55 6.54
CA THR A 321 -19.11 -0.43 7.25
C THR A 321 -19.17 -1.25 8.53
N THR A 322 -18.06 -1.84 8.96
CA THR A 322 -18.00 -2.82 10.06
C THR A 322 -18.33 -2.20 11.40
N ASN A 323 -17.91 -0.94 11.65
CA ASN A 323 -18.22 -0.29 12.92
C ASN A 323 -19.69 0.17 12.99
N PRO A 324 -20.49 -0.29 13.98
CA PRO A 324 -21.89 0.13 14.14
C PRO A 324 -22.06 1.62 14.51
N ALA A 325 -20.99 2.32 14.91
CA ALA A 325 -21.01 3.77 15.12
C ALA A 325 -21.27 4.56 13.82
N LEU A 326 -21.02 3.95 12.65
CA LEU A 326 -21.55 4.37 11.36
C LEU A 326 -23.02 3.93 11.27
N THR A 327 -23.92 4.78 11.76
CA THR A 327 -25.37 4.49 11.78
C THR A 327 -25.93 4.24 10.38
N ALA A 328 -27.13 3.68 10.31
CA ALA A 328 -27.82 3.45 9.03
C ALA A 328 -27.99 4.76 8.24
N ASP A 329 -28.32 5.86 8.91
CA ASP A 329 -28.50 7.17 8.26
C ASP A 329 -27.18 7.68 7.64
N ILE A 330 -26.06 7.53 8.36
CA ILE A 330 -24.75 7.89 7.81
C ILE A 330 -24.42 7.01 6.60
N ARG A 331 -24.62 5.69 6.70
CA ARG A 331 -24.36 4.77 5.58
C ARG A 331 -25.22 5.07 4.36
N ASN A 332 -26.51 5.36 4.54
CA ASN A 332 -27.41 5.73 3.44
C ASN A 332 -26.93 7.01 2.74
N GLU A 333 -26.47 8.00 3.50
CA GLU A 333 -25.92 9.22 2.93
C GLU A 333 -24.61 8.96 2.18
N LEU A 334 -23.74 8.10 2.72
CA LEU A 334 -22.49 7.71 2.04
C LEU A 334 -22.77 6.99 0.71
N GLU A 335 -23.75 6.10 0.66
CA GLU A 335 -24.13 5.44 -0.59
C GLU A 335 -24.69 6.43 -1.61
N ARG A 336 -25.46 7.43 -1.17
CA ARG A 336 -25.93 8.51 -2.03
C ARG A 336 -24.77 9.31 -2.61
N VAL A 337 -23.80 9.69 -1.77
CA VAL A 337 -22.59 10.42 -2.16
C VAL A 337 -21.72 9.58 -3.10
N LYS A 338 -21.54 8.29 -2.80
CA LYS A 338 -20.82 7.34 -3.65
C LYS A 338 -21.41 7.33 -5.08
N GLN A 339 -22.74 7.19 -5.18
CA GLN A 339 -23.39 7.22 -6.50
C GLN A 339 -23.25 8.57 -7.20
N GLN A 340 -23.22 9.69 -6.48
CA GLN A 340 -23.00 10.99 -7.07
C GLN A 340 -21.57 11.16 -7.63
N ILE A 341 -20.57 10.57 -6.99
CA ILE A 341 -19.19 10.54 -7.51
C ILE A 341 -19.12 9.67 -8.76
N ILE A 342 -19.63 8.44 -8.70
CA ILE A 342 -19.64 7.49 -9.83
C ILE A 342 -20.35 8.08 -11.05
N ASN A 343 -21.45 8.83 -10.84
CA ASN A 343 -22.20 9.48 -11.91
C ASN A 343 -21.61 10.84 -12.36
N GLY A 344 -20.47 11.26 -11.81
CA GLY A 344 -19.78 12.51 -12.13
C GLY A 344 -20.50 13.78 -11.64
N GLN A 345 -21.50 13.66 -10.77
CA GLN A 345 -22.20 14.80 -10.15
C GLN A 345 -21.35 15.48 -9.07
N ILE A 346 -20.51 14.71 -8.39
CA ILE A 346 -19.45 15.20 -7.51
C ILE A 346 -18.12 14.83 -8.17
N ARG A 347 -17.32 15.83 -8.49
CA ARG A 347 -15.94 15.64 -8.93
C ARG A 347 -15.01 15.94 -7.77
N VAL A 348 -14.29 14.92 -7.31
CA VAL A 348 -13.31 15.05 -6.25
C VAL A 348 -11.96 15.43 -6.88
N ALA A 349 -11.35 16.50 -6.41
CA ALA A 349 -9.99 16.87 -6.83
C ALA A 349 -8.98 15.85 -6.29
N ALA A 350 -8.01 15.48 -7.13
CA ALA A 350 -6.99 14.48 -6.83
C ALA A 350 -5.64 15.11 -6.45
N THR A 351 -5.45 16.40 -6.72
CA THR A 351 -4.20 17.12 -6.49
C THR A 351 -4.43 18.37 -5.67
N TYR A 352 -3.39 18.89 -5.01
CA TYR A 352 -3.48 20.20 -4.34
C TYR A 352 -3.74 21.33 -5.33
N ALA A 353 -3.16 21.23 -6.53
CA ALA A 353 -3.38 22.26 -7.57
C ALA A 353 -4.84 22.38 -7.97
N GLU A 354 -5.58 21.27 -8.01
CA GLU A 354 -7.02 21.26 -8.25
C GLU A 354 -7.80 21.67 -7.00
N ALA A 355 -7.50 21.08 -5.83
CA ALA A 355 -8.24 21.27 -4.59
C ALA A 355 -8.20 22.73 -4.09
N ARG A 356 -7.06 23.41 -4.22
CA ARG A 356 -6.90 24.83 -3.83
C ARG A 356 -7.75 25.80 -4.63
N ARG A 357 -8.29 25.38 -5.78
CA ARG A 357 -9.24 26.17 -6.57
C ARG A 357 -10.67 26.06 -6.04
N LEU A 358 -10.92 25.11 -5.15
CA LEU A 358 -12.25 24.91 -4.57
C LEU A 358 -12.50 25.95 -3.46
N PRO A 359 -13.71 26.52 -3.39
CA PRO A 359 -14.07 27.47 -2.33
C PRO A 359 -13.90 26.86 -0.94
N GLY A 360 -13.20 27.56 -0.05
CA GLY A 360 -13.03 27.13 1.36
C GLY A 360 -11.96 26.06 1.59
N PHE A 361 -11.29 25.56 0.54
CA PHE A 361 -10.19 24.61 0.74
C PHE A 361 -9.00 25.31 1.43
N PRO A 362 -8.42 24.72 2.51
CA PRO A 362 -7.30 25.29 3.24
C PRO A 362 -6.08 25.50 2.33
N GLN A 363 -5.48 26.68 2.42
CA GLN A 363 -4.32 27.04 1.59
C GLN A 363 -2.98 26.78 2.28
N ASP A 364 -3.00 26.50 3.57
CA ASP A 364 -1.87 26.30 4.48
C ASP A 364 -1.53 24.83 4.78
N LEU A 365 -2.34 23.90 4.27
CA LEU A 365 -1.97 22.49 4.30
C LEU A 365 -0.66 22.29 3.53
N ARG A 366 0.23 21.48 4.07
CA ARG A 366 1.54 21.19 3.46
C ARG A 366 1.35 20.50 2.12
N ALA A 367 1.26 21.30 1.06
CA ALA A 367 1.40 20.80 -0.27
C ALA A 367 2.81 20.24 -0.41
N ILE A 368 2.91 18.96 -0.58
CA ILE A 368 4.09 18.35 -1.12
C ILE A 368 3.80 18.26 -2.60
N ASP A 369 4.70 18.81 -3.39
CA ASP A 369 4.54 18.90 -4.83
C ASP A 369 4.09 17.55 -5.40
N ASP A 370 3.05 17.60 -6.18
CA ASP A 370 2.45 16.46 -6.90
C ASP A 370 3.43 15.87 -7.92
#